data_aac94bee6dd4c9d12731cc7c5c459e7f
#
_entry.id   aac94bee6dd4c9d12731cc7c5c459e7f
#
_cell.length_a   1.000
_cell.length_b   1.000
_cell.length_c   1.000
_cell.angle_alpha   90.00
_cell.angle_beta   90.00
_cell.angle_gamma   90.00
#
_symmetry.space_group_name_H-M   'P 1'
#
loop_
_entity.id
_entity.type
_entity.pdbx_description
1 polymer ?
#
loop_
_entity_poly.entity_id
_entity_poly.type
_entity_poly.pdbx_seq_one_letter_code
_entity_poly.pdbx_strand_id
1 'polypeptide(L)'
;PDAQLPTEWLRRVWNFLDAISRRSSYLALLVEFPKAMERLVELLTRSRWAADYLTAHPILLDELLNIEQLHRAPDWSQLQNHLNDLLAHAAPDVERQMDILRETHHSQIFRLLAQELDGLWTVEQLADHLSDLTDVMLQCALTHCWNAFNKKHIDAPKLAIIAYGKLGGKEMGYASDLDLVFIYEDADPEAGMIYARFAQRLDNWLTAPTGAGVLFETDYRLRPNGDSGLMVVSTKMFEQYQSQSAWFWEFQALTRARFCAGDASVGTWFEQCRREILAQPREIEKVRHEILDMRAKLQAGHPNPSELFDLKYDAGGMVDIEFCVQALILSYSN
;
A
#
# COMPACT_ATOMS: atom_id res chain seq x y z
N PRO A 1 24.41 24.40 -13.37
CA PRO A 1 23.37 23.45 -13.56
C PRO A 1 22.11 24.15 -13.15
N ASP A 2 21.18 24.70 -14.03
CA ASP A 2 19.87 25.11 -13.51
C ASP A 2 19.18 26.25 -14.30
N ALA A 3 19.56 26.44 -15.55
CA ALA A 3 18.89 27.40 -16.42
C ALA A 3 17.58 26.83 -17.06
N GLN A 4 17.17 25.59 -16.69
CA GLN A 4 15.95 24.97 -17.24
C GLN A 4 14.74 25.00 -16.29
N LEU A 5 14.91 25.40 -15.03
CA LEU A 5 13.88 25.42 -14.00
C LEU A 5 12.70 26.39 -14.24
N PRO A 6 12.86 27.61 -14.78
CA PRO A 6 11.73 28.53 -14.92
C PRO A 6 10.62 28.05 -15.86
N THR A 7 10.94 27.24 -16.84
CA THR A 7 9.96 26.76 -17.84
C THR A 7 9.20 25.51 -17.41
N GLU A 8 9.76 24.64 -16.58
CA GLU A 8 9.09 23.41 -16.16
C GLU A 8 7.97 23.63 -15.13
N TRP A 9 8.22 24.46 -14.12
CA TRP A 9 7.19 24.74 -13.12
C TRP A 9 6.03 25.55 -13.72
N LEU A 10 6.29 26.50 -14.64
CA LEU A 10 5.26 27.21 -15.38
C LEU A 10 4.38 26.25 -16.19
N ARG A 11 4.98 25.23 -16.82
CA ARG A 11 4.25 24.19 -17.54
C ARG A 11 3.34 23.38 -16.60
N ARG A 12 3.79 23.04 -15.40
CA ARG A 12 2.96 22.34 -14.39
C ARG A 12 1.76 23.18 -13.97
N VAL A 13 1.99 24.46 -13.65
CA VAL A 13 0.90 25.39 -13.34
C VAL A 13 -0.07 25.52 -14.50
N TRP A 14 0.43 25.65 -15.73
CA TRP A 14 -0.41 25.72 -16.91
C TRP A 14 -1.24 24.44 -17.13
N ASN A 15 -0.65 23.28 -17.04
CA ASN A 15 -1.33 22.00 -17.17
C ASN A 15 -2.45 21.86 -16.13
N PHE A 16 -2.18 22.26 -14.90
CA PHE A 16 -3.18 22.26 -13.84
C PHE A 16 -4.34 23.22 -14.14
N LEU A 17 -4.05 24.48 -14.53
CA LEU A 17 -5.06 25.45 -14.89
C LEU A 17 -5.90 25.00 -16.10
N ASP A 18 -5.29 24.34 -17.09
CA ASP A 18 -6.00 23.76 -18.22
C ASP A 18 -6.97 22.67 -17.76
N ALA A 19 -6.55 21.79 -16.86
CA ALA A 19 -7.38 20.72 -16.31
C ALA A 19 -8.62 21.23 -15.56
N ILE A 20 -8.52 22.37 -14.86
CA ILE A 20 -9.64 23.01 -14.15
C ILE A 20 -10.40 24.06 -14.96
N SER A 21 -9.90 24.43 -16.15
CA SER A 21 -10.41 25.58 -16.96
C SER A 21 -11.91 25.50 -17.27
N ARG A 22 -12.44 24.28 -17.41
CA ARG A 22 -13.87 24.03 -17.70
C ARG A 22 -14.75 23.99 -16.46
N ARG A 23 -14.18 24.17 -15.27
CA ARG A 23 -14.88 24.11 -13.98
C ARG A 23 -14.78 25.45 -13.27
N SER A 24 -15.75 26.35 -13.56
CA SER A 24 -15.77 27.72 -13.03
C SER A 24 -15.70 27.81 -11.50
N SER A 25 -16.20 26.77 -10.78
CA SER A 25 -16.15 26.72 -9.33
C SER A 25 -14.71 26.70 -8.77
N TYR A 26 -13.79 25.96 -9.40
CA TYR A 26 -12.40 25.93 -8.96
C TYR A 26 -11.66 27.24 -9.24
N LEU A 27 -11.94 27.88 -10.39
CA LEU A 27 -11.38 29.19 -10.70
C LEU A 27 -11.89 30.25 -9.73
N ALA A 28 -13.19 30.23 -9.41
CA ALA A 28 -13.79 31.13 -8.42
C ALA A 28 -13.17 30.93 -7.03
N LEU A 29 -12.98 29.67 -6.60
CA LEU A 29 -12.33 29.32 -5.34
C LEU A 29 -10.91 29.92 -5.23
N LEU A 30 -10.09 29.76 -6.26
CA LEU A 30 -8.72 30.30 -6.27
C LEU A 30 -8.69 31.85 -6.26
N VAL A 31 -9.67 32.50 -6.87
CA VAL A 31 -9.80 33.97 -6.82
C VAL A 31 -10.28 34.44 -5.45
N GLU A 32 -11.23 33.74 -4.83
CA GLU A 32 -11.82 34.10 -3.53
C GLU A 32 -10.85 33.84 -2.38
N PHE A 33 -9.98 32.80 -2.50
CA PHE A 33 -9.01 32.41 -1.47
C PHE A 33 -7.56 32.56 -1.94
N PRO A 34 -6.96 33.76 -1.91
CA PRO A 34 -5.59 34.01 -2.39
C PRO A 34 -4.53 33.13 -1.71
N LYS A 35 -4.70 32.83 -0.40
CA LYS A 35 -3.79 31.93 0.33
C LYS A 35 -3.81 30.51 -0.20
N ALA A 36 -4.96 30.00 -0.64
CA ALA A 36 -5.05 28.70 -1.30
C ALA A 36 -4.33 28.71 -2.64
N MET A 37 -4.42 29.81 -3.40
CA MET A 37 -3.69 30.00 -4.64
C MET A 37 -2.17 30.04 -4.42
N GLU A 38 -1.68 30.78 -3.42
CA GLU A 38 -0.26 30.83 -3.06
C GLU A 38 0.25 29.43 -2.71
N ARG A 39 -0.50 28.70 -1.90
CA ARG A 39 -0.18 27.34 -1.49
C ARG A 39 -0.17 26.38 -2.67
N LEU A 40 -1.16 26.46 -3.55
CA LEU A 40 -1.22 25.69 -4.77
C LEU A 40 0.04 25.89 -5.62
N VAL A 41 0.42 27.14 -5.89
CA VAL A 41 1.61 27.47 -6.67
C VAL A 41 2.86 26.90 -6.01
N GLU A 42 2.98 26.99 -4.69
CA GLU A 42 4.10 26.40 -3.94
C GLU A 42 4.18 24.89 -4.15
N LEU A 43 3.08 24.13 -3.99
CA LEU A 43 3.03 22.69 -4.20
C LEU A 43 3.41 22.31 -5.64
N LEU A 44 2.83 23.00 -6.64
CA LEU A 44 3.10 22.73 -8.05
C LEU A 44 4.55 23.02 -8.44
N THR A 45 5.20 23.97 -7.78
CA THR A 45 6.61 24.32 -8.06
C THR A 45 7.58 23.37 -7.38
N ARG A 46 7.30 22.96 -6.15
CA ARG A 46 8.19 22.13 -5.33
C ARG A 46 8.22 20.66 -5.76
N SER A 47 7.08 20.10 -6.19
CA SER A 47 6.97 18.69 -6.51
C SER A 47 6.25 18.46 -7.85
N ARG A 48 6.92 17.73 -8.76
CA ARG A 48 6.30 17.26 -9.99
C ARG A 48 5.16 16.27 -9.68
N TRP A 49 5.40 15.36 -8.75
CA TRP A 49 4.40 14.37 -8.35
C TRP A 49 3.15 15.04 -7.80
N ALA A 50 3.30 16.06 -6.91
CA ALA A 50 2.18 16.84 -6.40
C ALA A 50 1.39 17.54 -7.52
N ALA A 51 2.08 18.08 -8.51
CA ALA A 51 1.44 18.74 -9.65
C ALA A 51 0.63 17.75 -10.49
N ASP A 52 1.22 16.60 -10.83
CA ASP A 52 0.56 15.56 -11.61
C ASP A 52 -0.64 15.00 -10.83
N TYR A 53 -0.50 14.79 -9.51
CA TYR A 53 -1.55 14.27 -8.64
C TYR A 53 -2.74 15.22 -8.50
N LEU A 54 -2.50 16.51 -8.25
CA LEU A 54 -3.56 17.54 -8.22
C LEU A 54 -4.24 17.72 -9.56
N THR A 55 -3.49 17.61 -10.65
CA THR A 55 -4.06 17.68 -12.00
C THR A 55 -5.02 16.54 -12.28
N ALA A 56 -4.71 15.35 -11.79
CA ALA A 56 -5.58 14.18 -11.87
C ALA A 56 -6.78 14.26 -10.91
N HIS A 57 -6.62 14.91 -9.75
CA HIS A 57 -7.63 15.00 -8.68
C HIS A 57 -7.93 16.44 -8.24
N PRO A 58 -8.53 17.30 -9.10
CA PRO A 58 -8.75 18.72 -8.79
C PRO A 58 -9.65 18.98 -7.58
N ILE A 59 -10.48 18.00 -7.19
CA ILE A 59 -11.34 18.09 -5.99
C ILE A 59 -10.53 18.33 -4.72
N LEU A 60 -9.25 17.92 -4.70
CA LEU A 60 -8.34 18.09 -3.55
C LEU A 60 -7.96 19.57 -3.29
N LEU A 61 -8.34 20.50 -4.18
CA LEU A 61 -8.20 21.93 -3.91
C LEU A 61 -8.96 22.35 -2.65
N ASP A 62 -10.04 21.67 -2.31
CA ASP A 62 -10.82 21.97 -1.11
C ASP A 62 -10.00 21.77 0.18
N GLU A 63 -9.01 20.86 0.16
CA GLU A 63 -8.09 20.65 1.29
C GLU A 63 -7.16 21.85 1.55
N LEU A 64 -6.91 22.68 0.55
CA LEU A 64 -6.08 23.89 0.69
C LEU A 64 -6.79 25.05 1.38
N LEU A 65 -8.12 24.98 1.53
CA LEU A 65 -8.91 26.03 2.16
C LEU A 65 -8.69 26.12 3.67
N ASN A 66 -8.34 25.01 4.30
CA ASN A 66 -8.14 24.93 5.75
C ASN A 66 -6.74 24.44 6.10
N ILE A 67 -5.80 25.37 6.21
CA ILE A 67 -4.39 25.10 6.52
C ILE A 67 -4.22 24.41 7.89
N GLU A 68 -5.05 24.75 8.89
CA GLU A 68 -4.97 24.13 10.21
C GLU A 68 -5.34 22.65 10.16
N GLN A 69 -6.36 22.29 9.37
CA GLN A 69 -6.71 20.89 9.15
C GLN A 69 -5.66 20.16 8.31
N LEU A 70 -5.10 20.84 7.31
CA LEU A 70 -4.05 20.30 6.46
C LEU A 70 -2.81 19.88 7.28
N HIS A 71 -2.44 20.65 8.30
CA HIS A 71 -1.27 20.39 9.15
C HIS A 71 -1.57 19.56 10.40
N ARG A 72 -2.82 19.17 10.62
CA ARG A 72 -3.18 18.34 11.77
C ARG A 72 -2.59 16.94 11.60
N ALA A 73 -1.92 16.45 12.67
CA ALA A 73 -1.41 15.08 12.69
C ALA A 73 -2.53 14.06 12.44
N PRO A 74 -2.29 13.00 11.65
CA PRO A 74 -3.29 11.98 11.38
C PRO A 74 -3.74 11.27 12.65
N ASP A 75 -5.05 11.05 12.77
CA ASP A 75 -5.67 10.15 13.75
C ASP A 75 -6.35 9.00 13.00
N TRP A 76 -5.61 7.91 12.84
CA TRP A 76 -6.04 6.77 12.04
C TRP A 76 -7.24 6.05 12.64
N SER A 77 -7.38 6.04 13.97
CA SER A 77 -8.54 5.46 14.65
C SER A 77 -9.80 6.29 14.41
N GLN A 78 -9.70 7.61 14.48
CA GLN A 78 -10.80 8.51 14.17
C GLN A 78 -11.21 8.41 12.69
N LEU A 79 -10.21 8.33 11.79
CA LEU A 79 -10.46 8.15 10.36
C LEU A 79 -11.19 6.83 10.09
N GLN A 80 -10.75 5.72 10.67
CA GLN A 80 -11.37 4.41 10.50
C GLN A 80 -12.84 4.41 10.94
N ASN A 81 -13.13 4.99 12.10
CA ASN A 81 -14.50 5.09 12.60
C ASN A 81 -15.37 5.92 11.66
N HIS A 82 -14.90 7.11 11.27
CA HIS A 82 -15.62 7.99 10.35
C HIS A 82 -15.86 7.32 8.99
N LEU A 83 -14.85 6.65 8.45
CA LEU A 83 -14.95 5.94 7.17
C LEU A 83 -15.94 4.77 7.25
N ASN A 84 -15.94 4.01 8.34
CA ASN A 84 -16.94 2.96 8.56
C ASN A 84 -18.36 3.51 8.59
N ASP A 85 -18.59 4.66 9.23
CA ASP A 85 -19.90 5.32 9.27
C ASP A 85 -20.34 5.73 7.85
N LEU A 86 -19.46 6.36 7.06
CA LEU A 86 -19.75 6.75 5.69
C LEU A 86 -20.10 5.55 4.81
N LEU A 87 -19.32 4.47 4.91
CA LEU A 87 -19.53 3.24 4.14
C LEU A 87 -20.82 2.54 4.54
N ALA A 88 -21.16 2.54 5.83
CA ALA A 88 -22.43 1.97 6.31
C ALA A 88 -23.65 2.77 5.78
N HIS A 89 -23.58 4.09 5.74
CA HIS A 89 -24.64 4.94 5.21
C HIS A 89 -24.81 4.81 3.69
N ALA A 90 -23.74 4.52 2.96
CA ALA A 90 -23.79 4.32 1.51
C ALA A 90 -24.34 2.94 1.12
N ALA A 91 -24.40 1.97 2.05
CA ALA A 91 -24.94 0.64 1.75
C ALA A 91 -26.42 0.71 1.33
N PRO A 92 -26.89 -0.11 0.36
CA PRO A 92 -26.17 -1.20 -0.32
C PRO A 92 -25.43 -0.79 -1.63
N ASP A 93 -25.22 0.49 -1.89
CA ASP A 93 -24.56 1.00 -3.10
C ASP A 93 -23.05 0.74 -3.03
N VAL A 94 -22.63 -0.38 -3.65
CA VAL A 94 -21.22 -0.82 -3.66
C VAL A 94 -20.32 0.15 -4.42
N GLU A 95 -20.79 0.73 -5.53
CA GLU A 95 -19.99 1.69 -6.31
C GLU A 95 -19.72 2.95 -5.48
N ARG A 96 -20.74 3.46 -4.79
CA ARG A 96 -20.55 4.60 -3.89
C ARG A 96 -19.62 4.28 -2.71
N GLN A 97 -19.70 3.07 -2.16
CA GLN A 97 -18.75 2.64 -1.11
C GLN A 97 -17.31 2.62 -1.63
N MET A 98 -17.10 2.12 -2.85
CA MET A 98 -15.79 2.11 -3.48
C MET A 98 -15.28 3.52 -3.76
N ASP A 99 -16.13 4.45 -4.19
CA ASP A 99 -15.79 5.86 -4.39
C ASP A 99 -15.38 6.54 -3.08
N ILE A 100 -16.13 6.32 -2.00
CA ILE A 100 -15.82 6.88 -0.67
C ILE A 100 -14.41 6.45 -0.20
N LEU A 101 -14.05 5.19 -0.39
CA LEU A 101 -12.71 4.70 -0.07
C LEU A 101 -11.64 5.47 -0.85
N ARG A 102 -11.82 5.66 -2.15
CA ARG A 102 -10.88 6.35 -3.03
C ARG A 102 -10.78 7.84 -2.71
N GLU A 103 -11.91 8.51 -2.59
CA GLU A 103 -11.98 9.93 -2.23
C GLU A 103 -11.28 10.19 -0.90
N THR A 104 -11.54 9.35 0.11
CA THR A 104 -10.89 9.45 1.42
C THR A 104 -9.39 9.17 1.33
N HIS A 105 -8.97 8.12 0.61
CA HIS A 105 -7.57 7.81 0.40
C HIS A 105 -6.84 8.98 -0.27
N HIS A 106 -7.38 9.52 -1.36
CA HIS A 106 -6.79 10.65 -2.07
C HIS A 106 -6.65 11.90 -1.19
N SER A 107 -7.66 12.21 -0.37
CA SER A 107 -7.60 13.32 0.59
C SER A 107 -6.46 13.13 1.60
N GLN A 108 -6.33 11.93 2.20
CA GLN A 108 -5.28 11.66 3.18
C GLN A 108 -3.87 11.65 2.55
N ILE A 109 -3.70 11.05 1.37
CA ILE A 109 -2.44 11.10 0.60
C ILE A 109 -2.03 12.55 0.34
N PHE A 110 -2.98 13.38 -0.07
CA PHE A 110 -2.69 14.79 -0.36
C PHE A 110 -2.28 15.56 0.90
N ARG A 111 -2.92 15.30 2.04
CA ARG A 111 -2.54 15.89 3.34
C ARG A 111 -1.13 15.49 3.75
N LEU A 112 -0.80 14.20 3.67
CA LEU A 112 0.55 13.71 3.98
C LEU A 112 1.61 14.33 3.07
N LEU A 113 1.32 14.44 1.76
CA LEU A 113 2.19 15.09 0.79
C LEU A 113 2.44 16.56 1.13
N ALA A 114 1.38 17.31 1.46
CA ALA A 114 1.52 18.71 1.83
C ALA A 114 2.36 18.89 3.11
N GLN A 115 2.13 18.03 4.10
CA GLN A 115 2.88 17.99 5.35
C GLN A 115 4.35 17.62 5.14
N GLU A 116 4.65 16.65 4.24
CA GLU A 116 6.03 16.29 3.87
C GLU A 116 6.74 17.47 3.22
N LEU A 117 6.10 18.13 2.25
CA LEU A 117 6.68 19.29 1.57
C LEU A 117 6.93 20.46 2.53
N ASP A 118 6.21 20.53 3.63
CA ASP A 118 6.41 21.50 4.71
C ASP A 118 7.48 21.05 5.72
N GLY A 119 8.03 19.85 5.55
CA GLY A 119 9.07 19.31 6.41
C GLY A 119 8.57 18.83 7.77
N LEU A 120 7.28 18.49 7.90
CA LEU A 120 6.68 17.99 9.15
C LEU A 120 7.04 16.52 9.41
N TRP A 121 7.41 15.76 8.39
CA TRP A 121 7.72 14.34 8.48
C TRP A 121 9.12 14.03 7.95
N THR A 122 9.82 13.12 8.62
CA THR A 122 10.95 12.41 8.01
C THR A 122 10.42 11.36 7.01
N VAL A 123 11.29 10.84 6.14
CA VAL A 123 10.91 9.81 5.16
C VAL A 123 10.35 8.57 5.85
N GLU A 124 10.92 8.17 7.00
CA GLU A 124 10.49 7.02 7.79
C GLU A 124 9.10 7.26 8.40
N GLN A 125 8.88 8.44 8.98
CA GLN A 125 7.57 8.80 9.54
C GLN A 125 6.49 8.86 8.47
N LEU A 126 6.82 9.42 7.30
CA LEU A 126 5.90 9.41 6.15
C LEU A 126 5.55 8.00 5.71
N ALA A 127 6.54 7.11 5.59
CA ALA A 127 6.33 5.72 5.20
C ALA A 127 5.47 4.96 6.22
N ASP A 128 5.64 5.23 7.53
CA ASP A 128 4.78 4.72 8.57
C ASP A 128 3.34 5.20 8.40
N HIS A 129 3.12 6.50 8.19
CA HIS A 129 1.78 7.06 7.99
C HIS A 129 1.09 6.54 6.73
N LEU A 130 1.82 6.37 5.63
CA LEU A 130 1.30 5.77 4.39
C LEU A 130 0.90 4.31 4.61
N SER A 131 1.68 3.57 5.40
CA SER A 131 1.38 2.18 5.75
C SER A 131 0.16 2.08 6.66
N ASP A 132 0.06 2.93 7.68
CA ASP A 132 -1.08 2.97 8.61
C ASP A 132 -2.38 3.36 7.89
N LEU A 133 -2.32 4.34 6.96
CA LEU A 133 -3.44 4.69 6.09
C LEU A 133 -3.89 3.49 5.26
N THR A 134 -2.94 2.76 4.67
CA THR A 134 -3.24 1.57 3.87
C THR A 134 -3.91 0.48 4.72
N ASP A 135 -3.43 0.24 5.95
CA ASP A 135 -4.05 -0.72 6.88
C ASP A 135 -5.51 -0.34 7.19
N VAL A 136 -5.80 0.94 7.43
CA VAL A 136 -7.17 1.45 7.63
C VAL A 136 -8.04 1.21 6.40
N MET A 137 -7.53 1.53 5.20
CA MET A 137 -8.28 1.31 3.95
C MET A 137 -8.58 -0.18 3.73
N LEU A 138 -7.60 -1.06 3.93
CA LEU A 138 -7.77 -2.50 3.79
C LEU A 138 -8.77 -3.05 4.81
N GLN A 139 -8.71 -2.61 6.07
CA GLN A 139 -9.65 -3.04 7.11
C GLN A 139 -11.09 -2.62 6.78
N CYS A 140 -11.31 -1.38 6.36
CA CYS A 140 -12.62 -0.89 5.99
C CYS A 140 -13.15 -1.59 4.72
N ALA A 141 -12.31 -1.74 3.69
CA ALA A 141 -12.67 -2.45 2.46
C ALA A 141 -13.06 -3.91 2.75
N LEU A 142 -12.27 -4.62 3.55
CA LEU A 142 -12.55 -6.01 3.95
C LEU A 142 -13.90 -6.11 4.66
N THR A 143 -14.15 -5.27 5.65
CA THR A 143 -15.36 -5.29 6.47
C THR A 143 -16.61 -5.05 5.63
N HIS A 144 -16.61 -3.99 4.82
CA HIS A 144 -17.78 -3.60 4.04
C HIS A 144 -18.00 -4.49 2.80
N CYS A 145 -16.93 -4.98 2.18
CA CYS A 145 -16.99 -5.97 1.12
C CYS A 145 -17.60 -7.30 1.63
N TRP A 146 -17.21 -7.74 2.85
CA TRP A 146 -17.79 -8.93 3.48
C TRP A 146 -19.27 -8.72 3.79
N ASN A 147 -19.66 -7.57 4.33
CA ASN A 147 -21.04 -7.24 4.61
C ASN A 147 -21.92 -7.30 3.34
N ALA A 148 -21.38 -6.86 2.20
CA ALA A 148 -22.02 -6.89 0.90
C ALA A 148 -21.89 -8.25 0.17
N PHE A 149 -21.23 -9.25 0.78
CA PHE A 149 -20.98 -10.55 0.17
C PHE A 149 -22.12 -11.53 0.45
N ASN A 150 -22.91 -11.85 -0.57
CA ASN A 150 -24.13 -12.66 -0.43
C ASN A 150 -23.90 -14.14 -0.07
N LYS A 151 -22.66 -14.63 -0.19
CA LYS A 151 -22.32 -16.05 0.08
C LYS A 151 -21.57 -16.24 1.40
N LYS A 152 -21.59 -15.24 2.30
CA LYS A 152 -21.01 -15.36 3.62
C LYS A 152 -21.77 -16.40 4.45
N HIS A 153 -21.02 -17.18 5.23
CA HIS A 153 -21.55 -18.23 6.10
C HIS A 153 -21.47 -17.86 7.58
N ILE A 154 -20.77 -16.79 7.91
CA ILE A 154 -20.60 -16.22 9.26
C ILE A 154 -20.71 -14.70 9.21
N ASP A 155 -20.96 -14.05 10.34
CA ASP A 155 -21.15 -12.60 10.41
C ASP A 155 -19.84 -11.84 10.15
N ALA A 156 -18.73 -12.28 10.75
CA ALA A 156 -17.40 -11.70 10.54
C ALA A 156 -16.44 -12.75 9.96
N PRO A 157 -15.65 -12.41 8.92
CA PRO A 157 -14.77 -13.38 8.29
C PRO A 157 -13.57 -13.69 9.20
N LYS A 158 -13.25 -14.97 9.36
CA LYS A 158 -12.02 -15.43 10.00
C LYS A 158 -10.87 -15.43 9.00
N LEU A 159 -10.57 -14.28 8.45
CA LEU A 159 -9.57 -14.07 7.42
C LEU A 159 -8.70 -12.89 7.79
N ALA A 160 -7.39 -13.05 7.65
CA ALA A 160 -6.38 -12.02 7.81
C ALA A 160 -5.76 -11.66 6.46
N ILE A 161 -5.46 -10.38 6.27
CA ILE A 161 -4.63 -9.86 5.22
C ILE A 161 -3.22 -9.72 5.77
N ILE A 162 -2.27 -10.39 5.12
CA ILE A 162 -0.85 -10.32 5.45
C ILE A 162 -0.18 -9.48 4.37
N ALA A 163 0.44 -8.40 4.80
CA ALA A 163 1.24 -7.53 3.97
C ALA A 163 2.67 -8.05 3.87
N TYR A 164 3.20 -8.07 2.67
CA TYR A 164 4.59 -8.33 2.33
C TYR A 164 5.23 -7.09 1.72
N GLY A 165 6.44 -7.20 1.24
CA GLY A 165 7.12 -6.15 0.49
C GLY A 165 7.18 -4.82 1.26
N LYS A 166 6.88 -3.72 0.59
CA LYS A 166 6.96 -2.37 1.17
C LYS A 166 5.93 -2.14 2.28
N LEU A 167 4.68 -2.61 2.09
CA LEU A 167 3.65 -2.49 3.12
C LEU A 167 4.00 -3.32 4.35
N GLY A 168 4.49 -4.55 4.16
CA GLY A 168 4.94 -5.40 5.26
C GLY A 168 6.10 -4.81 6.04
N GLY A 169 7.07 -4.19 5.37
CA GLY A 169 8.22 -3.50 5.97
C GLY A 169 7.93 -2.10 6.50
N LYS A 170 6.71 -1.58 6.35
CA LYS A 170 6.36 -0.17 6.62
C LYS A 170 7.22 0.83 5.85
N GLU A 171 7.46 0.55 4.58
CA GLU A 171 8.31 1.33 3.67
C GLU A 171 7.50 1.86 2.47
N MET A 172 6.20 2.16 2.70
CA MET A 172 5.30 2.63 1.64
C MET A 172 5.72 4.00 1.09
N GLY A 173 5.66 4.12 -0.22
CA GLY A 173 5.67 5.40 -0.92
C GLY A 173 4.29 5.67 -1.56
N TYR A 174 4.09 6.86 -2.09
CA TYR A 174 2.81 7.31 -2.65
C TYR A 174 2.23 6.45 -3.79
N ALA A 175 3.10 5.79 -4.55
CA ALA A 175 2.72 4.93 -5.69
C ALA A 175 3.17 3.48 -5.50
N SER A 176 3.21 2.99 -4.26
CA SER A 176 3.56 1.61 -3.99
C SER A 176 2.38 0.69 -4.27
N ASP A 177 2.67 -0.42 -4.92
CA ASP A 177 1.81 -1.59 -5.00
C ASP A 177 1.73 -2.35 -3.67
N LEU A 178 0.72 -3.17 -3.51
CA LEU A 178 0.47 -3.97 -2.31
C LEU A 178 0.76 -5.44 -2.60
N ASP A 179 1.81 -5.97 -1.98
CA ASP A 179 2.08 -7.41 -1.94
C ASP A 179 1.23 -8.04 -0.82
N LEU A 180 0.21 -8.82 -1.15
CA LEU A 180 -0.77 -9.33 -0.19
C LEU A 180 -0.90 -10.85 -0.23
N VAL A 181 -1.08 -11.43 0.96
CA VAL A 181 -1.45 -12.85 1.13
C VAL A 181 -2.66 -12.94 2.07
N PHE A 182 -3.66 -13.74 1.69
CA PHE A 182 -4.87 -13.95 2.48
C PHE A 182 -4.78 -15.29 3.23
N ILE A 183 -4.85 -15.24 4.57
CA ILE A 183 -4.83 -16.43 5.42
C ILE A 183 -6.14 -16.52 6.19
N TYR A 184 -6.74 -17.71 6.26
CA TYR A 184 -7.98 -17.94 7.00
C TYR A 184 -7.88 -19.09 7.98
N GLU A 185 -8.71 -19.05 9.04
CA GLU A 185 -8.91 -20.15 9.98
C GLU A 185 -10.39 -20.39 10.20
N ASP A 186 -10.92 -21.42 9.55
CA ASP A 186 -12.34 -21.74 9.61
C ASP A 186 -12.55 -23.26 9.51
N ALA A 187 -13.48 -23.78 10.31
CA ALA A 187 -13.80 -25.20 10.36
C ALA A 187 -14.81 -25.65 9.29
N ASP A 188 -15.46 -24.70 8.60
CA ASP A 188 -16.42 -25.02 7.54
C ASP A 188 -15.72 -25.72 6.38
N PRO A 189 -16.20 -26.88 5.91
CA PRO A 189 -15.61 -27.60 4.77
C PRO A 189 -15.56 -26.79 3.47
N GLU A 190 -16.47 -25.83 3.30
CA GLU A 190 -16.55 -24.97 2.11
C GLU A 190 -15.79 -23.64 2.29
N ALA A 191 -15.21 -23.39 3.48
CA ALA A 191 -14.55 -22.13 3.81
C ALA A 191 -13.52 -21.70 2.76
N GLY A 192 -12.67 -22.62 2.30
CA GLY A 192 -11.65 -22.31 1.29
C GLY A 192 -12.25 -21.77 -0.02
N MET A 193 -13.38 -22.30 -0.47
CA MET A 193 -14.06 -21.82 -1.67
C MET A 193 -14.80 -20.49 -1.42
N ILE A 194 -15.38 -20.33 -0.24
CA ILE A 194 -16.07 -19.09 0.15
C ILE A 194 -15.05 -17.94 0.23
N TYR A 195 -13.95 -18.13 0.96
CA TYR A 195 -12.91 -17.11 1.10
C TYR A 195 -12.17 -16.83 -0.21
N ALA A 196 -11.96 -17.82 -1.09
CA ALA A 196 -11.37 -17.57 -2.40
C ALA A 196 -12.24 -16.64 -3.26
N ARG A 197 -13.57 -16.86 -3.28
CA ARG A 197 -14.51 -15.97 -3.98
C ARG A 197 -14.60 -14.60 -3.33
N PHE A 198 -14.52 -14.55 -2.01
CA PHE A 198 -14.49 -13.30 -1.27
C PHE A 198 -13.20 -12.50 -1.60
N ALA A 199 -12.04 -13.14 -1.57
CA ALA A 199 -10.76 -12.50 -1.89
C ALA A 199 -10.75 -11.91 -3.31
N GLN A 200 -11.31 -12.62 -4.30
CA GLN A 200 -11.50 -12.07 -5.66
C GLN A 200 -12.41 -10.84 -5.69
N ARG A 201 -13.46 -10.84 -4.87
CA ARG A 201 -14.34 -9.68 -4.76
C ARG A 201 -13.65 -8.52 -4.06
N LEU A 202 -12.88 -8.78 -3.01
CA LEU A 202 -12.09 -7.77 -2.32
C LEU A 202 -11.03 -7.18 -3.23
N ASP A 203 -10.33 -8.01 -4.00
CA ASP A 203 -9.39 -7.54 -5.02
C ASP A 203 -10.06 -6.58 -6.01
N ASN A 204 -11.26 -6.91 -6.48
CA ASN A 204 -12.03 -6.01 -7.34
C ASN A 204 -12.35 -4.66 -6.66
N TRP A 205 -12.65 -4.66 -5.35
CA TRP A 205 -12.84 -3.42 -4.60
C TRP A 205 -11.57 -2.55 -4.56
N LEU A 206 -10.41 -3.18 -4.49
CA LEU A 206 -9.12 -2.48 -4.43
C LEU A 206 -8.67 -1.97 -5.81
N THR A 207 -8.84 -2.80 -6.86
CA THR A 207 -8.19 -2.60 -8.16
C THR A 207 -9.11 -2.04 -9.25
N ALA A 208 -10.44 -2.26 -9.18
CA ALA A 208 -11.33 -1.81 -10.23
C ALA A 208 -11.40 -0.28 -10.31
N PRO A 209 -11.31 0.30 -11.51
CA PRO A 209 -11.49 1.73 -11.68
C PRO A 209 -12.96 2.13 -11.48
N THR A 210 -13.17 3.22 -10.75
CA THR A 210 -14.47 3.89 -10.59
C THR A 210 -14.38 5.35 -11.05
N GLY A 211 -15.45 6.11 -10.88
CA GLY A 211 -15.42 7.55 -11.12
C GLY A 211 -14.37 8.30 -10.28
N ALA A 212 -14.03 7.78 -9.11
CA ALA A 212 -13.00 8.32 -8.22
C ALA A 212 -11.58 7.74 -8.45
N GLY A 213 -11.39 6.87 -9.45
CA GLY A 213 -10.10 6.27 -9.79
C GLY A 213 -9.93 4.84 -9.29
N VAL A 214 -8.68 4.42 -9.08
CA VAL A 214 -8.27 3.12 -8.52
C VAL A 214 -7.79 3.33 -7.09
N LEU A 215 -8.09 2.40 -6.18
CA LEU A 215 -7.63 2.52 -4.79
C LEU A 215 -6.18 2.06 -4.64
N PHE A 216 -5.87 0.83 -5.07
CA PHE A 216 -4.52 0.25 -5.03
C PHE A 216 -4.26 -0.65 -6.24
N GLU A 217 -2.99 -0.78 -6.61
CA GLU A 217 -2.48 -1.90 -7.39
C GLU A 217 -2.06 -3.01 -6.43
N THR A 218 -2.38 -4.27 -6.75
CA THR A 218 -2.15 -5.42 -5.88
C THR A 218 -1.31 -6.49 -6.56
N ASP A 219 -0.45 -7.16 -5.79
CA ASP A 219 0.34 -8.31 -6.22
C ASP A 219 0.14 -9.47 -5.23
N TYR A 220 -0.19 -10.64 -5.76
CA TYR A 220 -0.46 -11.84 -4.97
C TYR A 220 0.58 -12.95 -5.22
N ARG A 221 1.68 -12.67 -5.93
CA ARG A 221 2.68 -13.68 -6.31
C ARG A 221 3.44 -14.27 -5.14
N LEU A 222 3.47 -13.60 -3.98
CA LEU A 222 4.11 -14.07 -2.76
C LEU A 222 3.28 -15.08 -1.95
N ARG A 223 2.08 -15.44 -2.43
CA ARG A 223 1.29 -16.51 -1.80
C ARG A 223 1.90 -17.89 -2.06
N PRO A 224 1.63 -18.89 -1.19
CA PRO A 224 2.08 -20.27 -1.40
C PRO A 224 1.77 -20.77 -2.81
N ASN A 225 2.77 -21.35 -3.47
CA ASN A 225 2.75 -21.81 -4.88
C ASN A 225 2.57 -20.66 -5.93
N GLY A 226 2.76 -19.42 -5.56
CA GLY A 226 2.69 -18.28 -6.49
C GLY A 226 1.38 -18.25 -7.30
N ASP A 227 1.46 -17.98 -8.60
CA ASP A 227 0.29 -17.86 -9.47
C ASP A 227 -0.51 -19.16 -9.68
N SER A 228 0.08 -20.32 -9.42
CA SER A 228 -0.61 -21.62 -9.47
C SER A 228 -1.36 -21.94 -8.19
N GLY A 229 -1.11 -21.22 -7.08
CA GLY A 229 -1.76 -21.38 -5.79
C GLY A 229 -3.14 -20.74 -5.72
N LEU A 230 -3.94 -21.19 -4.74
CA LEU A 230 -5.22 -20.53 -4.41
C LEU A 230 -4.96 -19.10 -3.90
N MET A 231 -5.92 -18.21 -4.12
CA MET A 231 -5.84 -16.82 -3.66
C MET A 231 -5.86 -16.69 -2.13
N VAL A 232 -6.37 -17.71 -1.46
CA VAL A 232 -6.42 -17.81 0.01
C VAL A 232 -5.79 -19.11 0.47
N VAL A 233 -5.20 -19.12 1.65
CA VAL A 233 -4.60 -20.31 2.25
C VAL A 233 -5.07 -20.45 3.70
N SER A 234 -5.36 -21.69 4.16
CA SER A 234 -5.66 -21.91 5.58
C SER A 234 -4.38 -21.81 6.43
N THR A 235 -4.53 -21.47 7.71
CA THR A 235 -3.41 -21.46 8.69
C THR A 235 -2.60 -22.75 8.63
N LYS A 236 -3.27 -23.90 8.66
CA LYS A 236 -2.63 -25.21 8.59
C LYS A 236 -1.83 -25.44 7.29
N MET A 237 -2.41 -25.05 6.14
CA MET A 237 -1.74 -25.20 4.85
C MET A 237 -0.54 -24.25 4.71
N PHE A 238 -0.66 -23.02 5.23
CA PHE A 238 0.44 -22.08 5.24
C PHE A 238 1.63 -22.61 6.05
N GLU A 239 1.39 -23.05 7.29
CA GLU A 239 2.44 -23.63 8.14
C GLU A 239 3.11 -24.86 7.51
N GLN A 240 2.30 -25.77 6.96
CA GLN A 240 2.83 -26.96 6.26
C GLN A 240 3.68 -26.57 5.04
N TYR A 241 3.21 -25.62 4.24
CA TYR A 241 3.94 -25.14 3.07
C TYR A 241 5.28 -24.53 3.47
N GLN A 242 5.28 -23.63 4.45
CA GLN A 242 6.49 -22.96 4.91
C GLN A 242 7.50 -23.92 5.52
N SER A 243 7.04 -24.99 6.17
CA SER A 243 7.94 -25.98 6.78
C SER A 243 8.50 -27.04 5.81
N GLN A 244 7.82 -27.33 4.70
CA GLN A 244 8.14 -28.47 3.84
C GLN A 244 8.47 -28.12 2.39
N SER A 245 7.93 -27.01 1.87
CA SER A 245 7.91 -26.76 0.42
C SER A 245 8.38 -25.37 0.02
N ALA A 246 8.50 -24.43 0.96
CA ALA A 246 8.88 -23.06 0.67
C ALA A 246 10.31 -22.97 0.12
N TRP A 247 10.49 -22.15 -0.90
CA TRP A 247 11.78 -21.80 -1.44
C TRP A 247 12.52 -20.83 -0.51
N PHE A 248 13.84 -20.82 -0.58
CA PHE A 248 14.64 -19.95 0.29
C PHE A 248 14.28 -18.46 0.17
N TRP A 249 14.01 -17.98 -1.04
CA TRP A 249 13.60 -16.59 -1.29
C TRP A 249 12.25 -16.22 -0.62
N GLU A 250 11.37 -17.19 -0.35
CA GLU A 250 10.12 -16.96 0.37
C GLU A 250 10.37 -16.65 1.85
N PHE A 251 11.41 -17.24 2.46
CA PHE A 251 11.86 -16.87 3.80
C PHE A 251 12.44 -15.44 3.81
N GLN A 252 13.13 -15.01 2.74
CA GLN A 252 13.55 -13.61 2.60
C GLN A 252 12.33 -12.69 2.56
N ALA A 253 11.31 -12.99 1.75
CA ALA A 253 10.08 -12.23 1.68
C ALA A 253 9.36 -12.19 3.05
N LEU A 254 9.35 -13.31 3.79
CA LEU A 254 8.72 -13.44 5.11
C LEU A 254 9.36 -12.53 6.17
N THR A 255 10.64 -12.14 6.02
CA THR A 255 11.28 -11.18 6.93
C THR A 255 10.56 -9.84 6.98
N ARG A 256 9.92 -9.45 5.88
CA ARG A 256 9.17 -8.19 5.69
C ARG A 256 7.67 -8.43 5.63
N ALA A 257 7.17 -9.49 6.25
CA ALA A 257 5.74 -9.76 6.32
C ALA A 257 5.17 -9.34 7.66
N ARG A 258 3.92 -8.85 7.67
CA ARG A 258 3.17 -8.53 8.90
C ARG A 258 1.67 -8.66 8.68
N PHE A 259 0.93 -8.89 9.75
CA PHE A 259 -0.52 -8.71 9.77
C PHE A 259 -0.87 -7.23 9.57
N CYS A 260 -1.81 -6.92 8.68
CA CYS A 260 -2.24 -5.54 8.42
C CYS A 260 -3.74 -5.31 8.57
N ALA A 261 -4.60 -6.30 8.27
CA ALA A 261 -6.05 -6.13 8.40
C ALA A 261 -6.77 -7.48 8.53
N GLY A 262 -8.01 -7.46 9.01
CA GLY A 262 -8.89 -8.64 9.13
C GLY A 262 -9.00 -9.18 10.55
N ASP A 263 -9.13 -10.51 10.68
CA ASP A 263 -9.30 -11.17 11.97
C ASP A 263 -8.01 -11.16 12.80
N ALA A 264 -8.08 -10.53 13.97
CA ALA A 264 -6.93 -10.35 14.86
C ALA A 264 -6.39 -11.68 15.42
N SER A 265 -7.23 -12.70 15.56
CA SER A 265 -6.78 -14.02 16.06
C SER A 265 -5.93 -14.73 15.01
N VAL A 266 -6.35 -14.69 13.74
CA VAL A 266 -5.58 -15.21 12.60
C VAL A 266 -4.29 -14.39 12.43
N GLY A 267 -4.38 -13.06 12.57
CA GLY A 267 -3.20 -12.19 12.57
C GLY A 267 -2.18 -12.54 13.66
N THR A 268 -2.64 -12.73 14.88
CA THR A 268 -1.77 -13.13 16.02
C THR A 268 -1.12 -14.50 15.77
N TRP A 269 -1.89 -15.45 15.24
CA TRP A 269 -1.37 -16.76 14.85
C TRP A 269 -0.27 -16.59 13.78
N PHE A 270 -0.51 -15.76 12.76
CA PHE A 270 0.48 -15.52 11.69
C PHE A 270 1.79 -14.95 12.26
N GLU A 271 1.72 -13.94 13.11
CA GLU A 271 2.91 -13.33 13.72
C GLU A 271 3.71 -14.33 14.58
N GLN A 272 3.02 -15.25 15.25
CA GLN A 272 3.68 -16.32 15.99
C GLN A 272 4.34 -17.33 15.03
N CYS A 273 3.62 -17.82 14.04
CA CYS A 273 4.11 -18.76 13.03
C CYS A 273 5.33 -18.17 12.28
N ARG A 274 5.23 -16.90 11.88
CA ARG A 274 6.33 -16.18 11.23
C ARG A 274 7.59 -16.14 12.09
N ARG A 275 7.46 -15.80 13.38
CA ARG A 275 8.60 -15.79 14.31
C ARG A 275 9.25 -17.17 14.44
N GLU A 276 8.45 -18.22 14.58
CA GLU A 276 8.92 -19.60 14.70
C GLU A 276 9.66 -20.05 13.43
N ILE A 277 9.15 -19.69 12.23
CA ILE A 277 9.80 -20.00 10.96
C ILE A 277 11.14 -19.26 10.83
N LEU A 278 11.17 -17.96 11.16
CA LEU A 278 12.39 -17.16 11.03
C LEU A 278 13.46 -17.55 12.05
N ALA A 279 13.06 -17.99 13.25
CA ALA A 279 13.95 -18.44 14.32
C ALA A 279 14.50 -19.88 14.10
N GLN A 280 14.10 -20.59 13.06
CA GLN A 280 14.66 -21.92 12.77
C GLN A 280 16.15 -21.83 12.50
N PRO A 281 16.98 -22.68 13.14
CA PRO A 281 18.42 -22.71 12.88
C PRO A 281 18.72 -23.02 11.41
N ARG A 282 19.59 -22.21 10.80
CA ARG A 282 20.05 -22.36 9.41
C ARG A 282 21.56 -22.37 9.36
N GLU A 283 22.10 -23.16 8.45
CA GLU A 283 23.53 -23.13 8.17
C GLU A 283 23.92 -21.82 7.48
N ILE A 284 24.79 -21.02 8.09
CA ILE A 284 25.15 -19.66 7.65
C ILE A 284 25.70 -19.66 6.22
N GLU A 285 26.58 -20.63 5.88
CA GLU A 285 27.16 -20.70 4.53
C GLU A 285 26.09 -21.02 3.47
N LYS A 286 25.08 -21.83 3.82
CA LYS A 286 23.94 -22.09 2.93
C LYS A 286 23.10 -20.84 2.74
N VAL A 287 22.78 -20.12 3.81
CA VAL A 287 22.06 -18.83 3.73
C VAL A 287 22.79 -17.87 2.81
N ARG A 288 24.10 -17.72 3.01
CA ARG A 288 24.94 -16.85 2.19
C ARG A 288 24.90 -17.23 0.71
N HIS A 289 25.03 -18.50 0.39
CA HIS A 289 25.01 -19.01 -0.98
C HIS A 289 23.68 -18.72 -1.68
N GLU A 290 22.55 -19.07 -1.05
CA GLU A 290 21.21 -18.87 -1.59
C GLU A 290 20.90 -17.37 -1.84
N ILE A 291 21.32 -16.48 -0.93
CA ILE A 291 21.15 -15.02 -1.07
C ILE A 291 21.98 -14.47 -2.22
N LEU A 292 23.23 -14.89 -2.36
CA LEU A 292 24.09 -14.45 -3.46
C LEU A 292 23.57 -14.94 -4.82
N ASP A 293 23.08 -16.17 -4.89
CA ASP A 293 22.48 -16.72 -6.11
C ASP A 293 21.22 -15.95 -6.50
N MET A 294 20.35 -15.67 -5.53
CA MET A 294 19.14 -14.88 -5.79
C MET A 294 19.49 -13.46 -6.24
N ARG A 295 20.50 -12.83 -5.60
CA ARG A 295 20.98 -11.50 -5.99
C ARG A 295 21.50 -11.49 -7.42
N ALA A 296 22.28 -12.49 -7.82
CA ALA A 296 22.81 -12.60 -9.17
C ALA A 296 21.68 -12.77 -10.21
N LYS A 297 20.66 -13.59 -9.90
CA LYS A 297 19.47 -13.77 -10.76
C LYS A 297 18.69 -12.46 -10.91
N LEU A 298 18.50 -11.74 -9.82
CA LEU A 298 17.77 -10.47 -9.84
C LEU A 298 18.51 -9.40 -10.67
N GLN A 299 19.83 -9.32 -10.53
CA GLN A 299 20.67 -8.40 -11.31
C GLN A 299 20.64 -8.74 -12.80
N ALA A 300 20.72 -10.03 -13.14
CA ALA A 300 20.63 -10.48 -14.53
C ALA A 300 19.25 -10.18 -15.16
N GLY A 301 18.18 -10.21 -14.37
CA GLY A 301 16.82 -9.87 -14.80
C GLY A 301 16.56 -8.37 -14.97
N HIS A 302 17.40 -7.52 -14.39
CA HIS A 302 17.25 -6.06 -14.41
C HIS A 302 18.56 -5.37 -14.86
N PRO A 303 18.99 -5.57 -16.13
CA PRO A 303 20.20 -4.92 -16.61
C PRO A 303 19.96 -3.41 -16.70
N ASN A 304 20.90 -2.62 -16.19
CA ASN A 304 20.85 -1.17 -16.31
C ASN A 304 21.42 -0.74 -17.69
N PRO A 305 20.59 -0.29 -18.64
CA PRO A 305 21.04 0.13 -19.95
C PRO A 305 21.56 1.58 -19.99
N SER A 306 21.48 2.29 -18.86
CA SER A 306 21.88 3.71 -18.77
C SER A 306 23.30 3.86 -18.23
N GLU A 307 23.90 5.04 -18.43
CA GLU A 307 25.17 5.43 -17.80
C GLU A 307 25.00 5.94 -16.36
N LEU A 308 23.75 6.06 -15.89
CA LEU A 308 23.44 6.54 -14.54
C LEU A 308 23.33 5.36 -13.58
N PHE A 309 23.71 5.57 -12.34
CA PHE A 309 23.55 4.55 -11.29
C PHE A 309 22.07 4.29 -10.99
N ASP A 310 21.63 3.04 -11.12
CA ASP A 310 20.30 2.60 -10.69
C ASP A 310 20.32 2.38 -9.17
N LEU A 311 19.66 3.28 -8.45
CA LEU A 311 19.57 3.24 -6.98
C LEU A 311 18.98 1.93 -6.44
N LYS A 312 18.19 1.22 -7.23
CA LYS A 312 17.52 -0.01 -6.79
C LYS A 312 18.36 -1.25 -7.09
N TYR A 313 18.82 -1.42 -8.33
CA TYR A 313 19.34 -2.71 -8.80
C TYR A 313 20.85 -2.77 -9.02
N ASP A 314 21.55 -1.64 -9.17
CA ASP A 314 23.00 -1.67 -9.32
C ASP A 314 23.70 -2.16 -8.06
N ALA A 315 24.94 -2.63 -8.21
CA ALA A 315 25.74 -3.11 -7.08
C ALA A 315 25.98 -1.98 -6.05
N GLY A 316 25.60 -2.22 -4.80
CA GLY A 316 25.60 -1.21 -3.73
C GLY A 316 24.28 -0.44 -3.62
N GLY A 317 23.29 -0.74 -4.43
CA GLY A 317 21.94 -0.15 -4.37
C GLY A 317 21.07 -0.71 -3.25
N MET A 318 19.79 -0.29 -3.24
CA MET A 318 18.84 -0.61 -2.17
C MET A 318 18.64 -2.12 -1.98
N VAL A 319 18.62 -2.89 -3.08
CA VAL A 319 18.47 -4.35 -3.02
C VAL A 319 19.62 -5.02 -2.27
N ASP A 320 20.85 -4.53 -2.39
CA ASP A 320 21.99 -5.10 -1.66
C ASP A 320 21.84 -4.89 -0.16
N ILE A 321 21.38 -3.70 0.27
CA ILE A 321 21.10 -3.40 1.69
C ILE A 321 20.00 -4.33 2.20
N GLU A 322 18.92 -4.45 1.46
CA GLU A 322 17.79 -5.31 1.80
C GLU A 322 18.23 -6.78 1.96
N PHE A 323 19.00 -7.30 1.01
CA PHE A 323 19.50 -8.67 1.04
C PHE A 323 20.48 -8.91 2.20
N CYS A 324 21.33 -7.93 2.53
CA CYS A 324 22.19 -8.00 3.70
C CYS A 324 21.38 -8.11 5.00
N VAL A 325 20.34 -7.29 5.18
CA VAL A 325 19.47 -7.35 6.36
C VAL A 325 18.73 -8.69 6.43
N GLN A 326 18.18 -9.17 5.33
CA GLN A 326 17.53 -10.48 5.25
C GLN A 326 18.48 -11.62 5.59
N ALA A 327 19.74 -11.56 5.10
CA ALA A 327 20.78 -12.52 5.44
C ALA A 327 21.06 -12.58 6.94
N LEU A 328 21.19 -11.41 7.57
CA LEU A 328 21.44 -11.31 9.01
C LEU A 328 20.25 -11.86 9.83
N ILE A 329 19.02 -11.50 9.45
CA ILE A 329 17.82 -12.04 10.10
C ILE A 329 17.80 -13.57 9.99
N LEU A 330 17.93 -14.12 8.79
CA LEU A 330 17.86 -15.57 8.55
C LEU A 330 19.02 -16.36 9.18
N SER A 331 20.15 -15.72 9.43
CA SER A 331 21.32 -16.36 10.04
C SER A 331 21.35 -16.29 11.57
N TYR A 332 20.74 -15.26 12.18
CA TYR A 332 20.97 -14.92 13.60
C TYR A 332 19.70 -14.66 14.41
N SER A 333 18.50 -14.95 13.88
CA SER A 333 17.23 -14.78 14.61
C SER A 333 16.92 -15.91 15.62
N ASN A 334 17.91 -16.64 16.07
CA ASN A 334 17.77 -17.77 17.01
C ASN A 334 17.65 -17.28 18.45
#